data_fcf363667f393d4735ff19f1f012a337
#
_entry.id   fcf363667f393d4735ff19f1f012a337
#
_cell.length_a   1.000
_cell.length_b   1.000
_cell.length_c   1.000
_cell.angle_alpha   90.00
_cell.angle_beta   90.00
_cell.angle_gamma   90.00
#
_symmetry.space_group_name_H-M   'P 1'
#
loop_
_entity.id
_entity.type
_entity.pdbx_description
1 polymer ?
#
loop_
_entity_poly.entity_id
_entity_poly.type
_entity_poly.pdbx_seq_one_letter_code
_entity_poly.pdbx_strand_id
1 'polypeptide(L)'
;MHALQAKILDPRIGSQFPLPAYATPGSAGLDLRAMLQQDTVLDPGQTLLIPTGLSIYVGDPGLAALILPRSGLGHKHGIVLGNLVGLIDSDYQGELMVSCWNRGQTAFNIAVGERIAQLVLVPVVQAQFELVQEFDETQRGAGGFGHSGSH
;
A
#
# COMPACT_ATOMS: atom_id res chain seq x y z
N MET A 1 6.12 3.41 -19.78
CA MET A 1 5.30 3.48 -18.56
C MET A 1 3.90 2.96 -18.85
N HIS A 2 3.29 2.30 -17.88
CA HIS A 2 1.90 1.88 -17.97
C HIS A 2 0.96 3.06 -17.69
N ALA A 3 -0.08 3.26 -18.51
CA ALA A 3 -1.08 4.29 -18.27
C ALA A 3 -2.09 3.79 -17.21
N LEU A 4 -2.15 4.47 -16.09
CA LEU A 4 -3.06 4.15 -14.98
C LEU A 4 -4.17 5.20 -14.95
N GLN A 5 -5.42 4.77 -15.18
CA GLN A 5 -6.56 5.67 -15.08
C GLN A 5 -6.79 6.06 -13.62
N ALA A 6 -7.03 7.34 -13.38
CA ALA A 6 -7.28 7.88 -12.05
C ALA A 6 -8.37 8.94 -12.09
N LYS A 7 -9.13 9.05 -11.00
CA LYS A 7 -10.08 10.13 -10.77
C LYS A 7 -9.65 10.90 -9.53
N ILE A 8 -9.74 12.21 -9.60
CA ILE A 8 -9.62 13.10 -8.45
C ILE A 8 -10.98 13.16 -7.76
N LEU A 9 -11.02 12.72 -6.51
CA LEU A 9 -12.23 12.75 -5.67
C LEU A 9 -12.20 13.94 -4.70
N ASP A 10 -11.02 14.39 -4.30
CA ASP A 10 -10.80 15.58 -3.49
C ASP A 10 -10.12 16.65 -4.33
N PRO A 11 -10.77 17.82 -4.54
CA PRO A 11 -10.23 18.85 -5.44
C PRO A 11 -8.93 19.49 -4.98
N ARG A 12 -8.49 19.28 -3.74
CA ARG A 12 -7.17 19.70 -3.25
C ARG A 12 -6.03 18.96 -3.95
N ILE A 13 -6.29 17.73 -4.43
CA ILE A 13 -5.33 16.98 -5.24
C ILE A 13 -5.28 17.58 -6.64
N GLY A 14 -4.09 17.93 -7.09
CA GLY A 14 -3.87 18.62 -8.37
C GLY A 14 -4.01 20.13 -8.31
N SER A 15 -4.29 20.68 -7.13
CA SER A 15 -4.34 22.13 -6.88
C SER A 15 -3.48 22.51 -5.67
N GLN A 16 -4.00 22.38 -4.45
CA GLN A 16 -3.25 22.65 -3.22
C GLN A 16 -2.11 21.63 -3.01
N PHE A 17 -2.37 20.37 -3.34
CA PHE A 17 -1.37 19.30 -3.29
C PHE A 17 -1.17 18.73 -4.69
N PRO A 18 0.08 18.38 -5.07
CA PRO A 18 0.33 17.84 -6.40
C PRO A 18 -0.27 16.44 -6.58
N LEU A 19 -0.56 16.07 -7.82
CA LEU A 19 -0.82 14.69 -8.17
C LEU A 19 0.37 13.81 -7.77
N PRO A 20 0.12 12.55 -7.40
CA PRO A 20 1.22 11.61 -7.15
C PRO A 20 2.15 11.52 -8.36
N ALA A 21 3.44 11.63 -8.09
CA ALA A 21 4.48 11.52 -9.09
C ALA A 21 5.69 10.79 -8.50
N TYR A 22 6.46 10.15 -9.36
CA TYR A 22 7.72 9.54 -8.94
C TYR A 22 8.75 10.62 -8.62
N ALA A 23 9.37 10.52 -7.45
CA ALA A 23 10.34 11.51 -6.99
C ALA A 23 11.64 11.48 -7.82
N THR A 24 12.01 10.32 -8.35
CA THR A 24 13.18 10.11 -9.21
C THR A 24 12.83 9.14 -10.35
N PRO A 25 13.63 9.11 -11.43
CA PRO A 25 13.41 8.12 -12.50
C PRO A 25 13.44 6.66 -12.06
N GLY A 26 14.10 6.37 -10.94
CA GLY A 26 14.19 5.01 -10.39
C GLY A 26 13.23 4.73 -9.24
N SER A 27 12.36 5.66 -8.87
CA SER A 27 11.37 5.44 -7.80
C SER A 27 10.36 4.39 -8.21
N ALA A 28 10.01 3.48 -7.27
CA ALA A 28 9.01 2.44 -7.48
C ALA A 28 7.62 2.84 -6.98
N GLY A 29 7.54 3.75 -6.01
CA GLY A 29 6.31 4.14 -5.34
C GLY A 29 5.87 5.56 -5.63
N LEU A 30 4.56 5.74 -5.72
CA LEU A 30 3.89 7.04 -5.78
C LEU A 30 3.36 7.37 -4.38
N ASP A 31 3.73 8.52 -3.82
CA ASP A 31 3.27 8.92 -2.50
C ASP A 31 1.76 9.21 -2.48
N LEU A 32 1.08 8.69 -1.47
CA LEU A 32 -0.32 8.95 -1.17
C LEU A 32 -0.42 9.89 0.04
N ARG A 33 -1.33 10.86 -0.05
CA ARG A 33 -1.50 11.91 0.94
C ARG A 33 -2.76 11.74 1.76
N ALA A 34 -2.70 12.18 3.01
CA ALA A 34 -3.84 12.20 3.92
C ALA A 34 -4.79 13.36 3.58
N MET A 35 -5.90 13.08 2.92
CA MET A 35 -6.92 14.10 2.60
C MET A 35 -7.91 14.24 3.76
N LEU A 36 -7.38 14.53 4.93
CA LEU A 36 -8.13 14.83 6.14
C LEU A 36 -8.77 16.23 6.05
N GLN A 37 -9.81 16.47 6.85
CA GLN A 37 -10.41 17.81 6.99
C GLN A 37 -9.58 18.69 7.91
N GLN A 38 -8.88 18.09 8.88
CA GLN A 38 -8.01 18.76 9.83
C GLN A 38 -6.89 17.83 10.26
N ASP A 39 -5.81 18.40 10.78
CA ASP A 39 -4.73 17.61 11.38
C ASP A 39 -5.31 16.69 12.46
N THR A 40 -4.85 15.47 12.49
CA THR A 40 -5.41 14.41 13.32
C THR A 40 -4.31 13.70 14.09
N VAL A 41 -4.46 13.62 15.41
CA VAL A 41 -3.55 12.86 16.27
C VAL A 41 -3.93 11.39 16.21
N LEU A 42 -2.96 10.54 15.93
CA LEU A 42 -3.08 9.09 15.97
C LEU A 42 -2.32 8.60 17.20
N ASP A 43 -3.05 8.12 18.20
CA ASP A 43 -2.46 7.63 19.45
C ASP A 43 -1.78 6.27 19.26
N PRO A 44 -0.82 5.90 20.15
CA PRO A 44 -0.21 4.58 20.11
C PRO A 44 -1.25 3.46 20.12
N GLY A 45 -1.13 2.51 19.19
CA GLY A 45 -2.04 1.39 19.02
C GLY A 45 -3.31 1.70 18.23
N GLN A 46 -3.61 2.96 17.95
CA GLN A 46 -4.80 3.37 17.18
C GLN A 46 -4.61 3.10 15.69
N THR A 47 -5.70 2.70 15.04
CA THR A 47 -5.80 2.59 13.58
C THR A 47 -6.90 3.52 13.08
N LEU A 48 -6.62 4.25 12.00
CA LEU A 48 -7.56 5.19 11.38
C LEU A 48 -7.56 4.96 9.87
N LEU A 49 -8.76 4.87 9.28
CA LEU A 49 -8.91 4.78 7.83
C LEU A 49 -8.92 6.19 7.24
N ILE A 50 -7.92 6.49 6.41
CA ILE A 50 -7.67 7.85 5.89
C ILE A 50 -7.91 7.88 4.39
N PRO A 51 -8.75 8.81 3.90
CA PRO A 51 -8.97 8.99 2.46
C PRO A 51 -7.74 9.62 1.80
N THR A 52 -7.47 9.21 0.56
CA THR A 52 -6.39 9.78 -0.26
C THR A 52 -6.89 10.79 -1.28
N GLY A 53 -8.20 10.90 -1.46
CA GLY A 53 -8.80 11.78 -2.46
C GLY A 53 -8.67 11.30 -3.90
N LEU A 54 -8.26 10.05 -4.10
CA LEU A 54 -8.04 9.45 -5.41
C LEU A 54 -8.73 8.10 -5.53
N SER A 55 -9.24 7.79 -6.71
CA SER A 55 -9.53 6.43 -7.14
C SER A 55 -8.72 6.09 -8.37
N ILE A 56 -8.41 4.83 -8.55
CA ILE A 56 -7.70 4.31 -9.73
C ILE A 56 -8.48 3.16 -10.35
N TYR A 57 -8.23 2.92 -11.62
CA TYR A 57 -8.69 1.73 -12.31
C TYR A 57 -7.52 1.10 -13.06
N VAL A 58 -7.02 -0.01 -12.55
CA VAL A 58 -5.90 -0.73 -13.16
C VAL A 58 -6.33 -1.38 -14.47
N GLY A 59 -7.47 -2.09 -14.46
CA GLY A 59 -8.13 -2.61 -15.66
C GLY A 59 -7.48 -3.81 -16.33
N ASP A 60 -6.29 -4.21 -15.89
CA ASP A 60 -5.53 -5.34 -16.43
C ASP A 60 -5.35 -6.40 -15.35
N PRO A 61 -5.94 -7.61 -15.50
CA PRO A 61 -5.82 -8.67 -14.49
C PRO A 61 -4.39 -9.23 -14.34
N GLY A 62 -3.47 -8.88 -15.22
CA GLY A 62 -2.04 -9.15 -15.08
C GLY A 62 -1.30 -8.16 -14.18
N LEU A 63 -2.01 -7.17 -13.62
CA LEU A 63 -1.46 -6.14 -12.74
C LEU A 63 -2.32 -6.00 -11.48
N ALA A 64 -1.67 -5.56 -10.40
CA ALA A 64 -2.33 -5.11 -9.19
C ALA A 64 -1.60 -3.87 -8.65
N ALA A 65 -2.25 -3.12 -7.80
CA ALA A 65 -1.59 -2.06 -7.05
C ALA A 65 -1.45 -2.50 -5.59
N LEU A 66 -0.33 -2.11 -4.98
CA LEU A 66 -0.08 -2.30 -3.55
C LEU A 66 0.00 -0.94 -2.87
N ILE A 67 -0.61 -0.82 -1.69
CA ILE A 67 -0.38 0.29 -0.79
C ILE A 67 0.57 -0.20 0.30
N LEU A 68 1.69 0.48 0.43
CA LEU A 68 2.78 0.13 1.35
C LEU A 68 3.09 1.31 2.27
N PRO A 69 3.63 1.04 3.47
CA PRO A 69 4.15 2.11 4.33
C PRO A 69 5.32 2.85 3.67
N ARG A 70 5.54 4.08 4.10
CA ARG A 70 6.78 4.79 3.79
C ARG A 70 7.84 4.39 4.80
N SER A 71 9.06 4.13 4.34
CA SER A 71 10.16 3.63 5.17
C SER A 71 10.48 4.54 6.36
N GLY A 72 10.55 5.85 6.14
CA GLY A 72 10.88 6.81 7.19
C GLY A 72 9.81 6.90 8.28
N LEU A 73 8.54 7.01 7.90
CA LEU A 73 7.43 7.04 8.85
C LEU A 73 7.31 5.71 9.62
N GLY A 74 7.47 4.59 8.93
CA GLY A 74 7.39 3.28 9.57
C GLY A 74 8.51 3.04 10.56
N HIS A 75 9.74 3.32 10.16
CA HIS A 75 10.91 3.09 11.01
C HIS A 75 11.01 4.07 12.18
N LYS A 76 10.87 5.38 11.93
CA LYS A 76 11.08 6.42 12.94
C LYS A 76 9.89 6.61 13.88
N HIS A 77 8.67 6.50 13.35
CA HIS A 77 7.45 6.88 14.07
C HIS A 77 6.48 5.71 14.28
N GLY A 78 6.76 4.54 13.69
CA GLY A 78 5.86 3.41 13.78
C GLY A 78 4.55 3.59 13.02
N ILE A 79 4.50 4.55 12.09
CA ILE A 79 3.31 4.79 11.26
C ILE A 79 3.37 3.86 10.05
N VAL A 80 2.52 2.86 10.08
CA VAL A 80 2.45 1.77 9.11
C VAL A 80 0.99 1.53 8.72
N LEU A 81 0.69 0.40 8.08
CA LEU A 81 -0.67 0.04 7.71
C LEU A 81 -1.23 -1.01 8.65
N GLY A 82 -2.50 -0.83 9.07
CA GLY A 82 -3.19 -1.78 9.94
C GLY A 82 -3.44 -3.12 9.27
N ASN A 83 -3.58 -3.15 7.95
CA ASN A 83 -3.66 -4.35 7.13
C ASN A 83 -2.29 -4.84 6.63
N LEU A 84 -1.20 -4.23 7.06
CA LEU A 84 0.21 -4.47 6.69
C LEU A 84 0.50 -4.13 5.23
N VAL A 85 -0.23 -4.67 4.29
CA VAL A 85 -0.17 -4.35 2.86
C VAL A 85 -1.60 -4.18 2.34
N GLY A 86 -1.87 -3.08 1.66
CA GLY A 86 -3.12 -2.90 0.93
C GLY A 86 -3.02 -3.51 -0.46
N LEU A 87 -3.86 -4.47 -0.77
CA LEU A 87 -3.93 -5.06 -2.11
C LEU A 87 -5.12 -4.46 -2.86
N ILE A 88 -4.84 -3.83 -4.00
CA ILE A 88 -5.83 -3.21 -4.86
C ILE A 88 -5.96 -4.05 -6.12
N ASP A 89 -7.10 -4.70 -6.27
CA ASP A 89 -7.42 -5.53 -7.42
C ASP A 89 -7.59 -4.69 -8.69
N SER A 90 -7.37 -5.31 -9.85
CA SER A 90 -7.43 -4.62 -11.14
C SER A 90 -8.80 -4.03 -11.47
N ASP A 91 -9.87 -4.59 -10.92
CA ASP A 91 -11.26 -4.16 -11.13
C ASP A 91 -11.82 -3.27 -10.02
N TYR A 92 -11.03 -2.96 -8.99
CA TYR A 92 -11.44 -2.03 -7.95
C TYR A 92 -11.44 -0.58 -8.47
N GLN A 93 -12.53 0.13 -8.24
CA GLN A 93 -12.72 1.51 -8.73
C GLN A 93 -13.10 2.50 -7.61
N GLY A 94 -13.12 2.05 -6.37
CA GLY A 94 -13.41 2.89 -5.23
C GLY A 94 -12.24 3.81 -4.84
N GLU A 95 -12.48 4.68 -3.87
CA GLU A 95 -11.42 5.53 -3.33
C GLU A 95 -10.30 4.69 -2.72
N LEU A 96 -9.07 5.11 -2.96
CA LEU A 96 -7.92 4.57 -2.25
C LEU A 96 -7.94 5.08 -0.82
N MET A 97 -8.04 4.15 0.12
CA MET A 97 -8.05 4.43 1.56
C MET A 97 -6.80 3.84 2.19
N VAL A 98 -6.20 4.58 3.12
CA VAL A 98 -5.04 4.11 3.87
C VAL A 98 -5.47 3.75 5.28
N SER A 99 -5.38 2.47 5.63
CA SER A 99 -5.56 2.01 7.01
C SER A 99 -4.27 2.33 7.78
N CYS A 100 -4.24 3.48 8.44
CA CYS A 100 -3.05 4.02 9.09
C CYS A 100 -3.01 3.58 10.55
N TRP A 101 -1.95 2.88 10.95
CA TRP A 101 -1.76 2.34 12.29
C TRP A 101 -0.51 2.92 12.93
N ASN A 102 -0.67 3.44 14.16
CA ASN A 102 0.45 3.82 15.00
C ASN A 102 0.87 2.63 15.87
N ARG A 103 1.89 1.90 15.43
CA ARG A 103 2.48 0.81 16.23
C ARG A 103 3.60 1.27 17.17
N GLY A 104 3.86 2.59 17.20
CA GLY A 104 4.88 3.20 18.04
C GLY A 104 4.43 3.38 19.50
N GLN A 105 5.26 4.10 20.24
CA GLN A 105 5.05 4.37 21.67
C GLN A 105 4.54 5.79 21.96
N THR A 106 4.58 6.67 20.97
CA THR A 106 4.19 8.08 21.09
C THR A 106 3.10 8.44 20.10
N ALA A 107 2.22 9.36 20.48
CA ALA A 107 1.22 9.90 19.59
C ALA A 107 1.89 10.58 18.39
N PHE A 108 1.27 10.45 17.22
CA PHE A 108 1.75 11.06 15.98
C PHE A 108 0.68 11.98 15.40
N ASN A 109 1.03 13.23 15.10
CA ASN A 109 0.13 14.16 14.45
C ASN A 109 0.24 14.00 12.93
N ILE A 110 -0.85 13.55 12.31
CA ILE A 110 -0.96 13.46 10.85
C ILE A 110 -1.48 14.80 10.36
N ALA A 111 -0.63 15.53 9.65
CA ALA A 111 -1.03 16.79 9.04
C ALA A 111 -1.89 16.55 7.80
N VAL A 112 -2.82 17.48 7.52
CA VAL A 112 -3.56 17.48 6.26
C VAL A 112 -2.59 17.50 5.09
N GLY A 113 -2.75 16.58 4.14
CA GLY A 113 -1.90 16.49 2.96
C GLY A 113 -0.57 15.78 3.18
N GLU A 114 -0.29 15.28 4.37
CA GLU A 114 0.94 14.55 4.65
C GLU A 114 1.03 13.26 3.83
N ARG A 115 2.22 12.95 3.35
CA ARG A 115 2.49 11.70 2.62
C ARG A 115 2.59 10.56 3.61
N ILE A 116 1.57 9.71 3.67
CA ILE A 116 1.41 8.68 4.70
C ILE A 116 1.64 7.24 4.21
N ALA A 117 1.61 7.03 2.92
CA ALA A 117 1.77 5.72 2.30
C ALA A 117 2.30 5.90 0.88
N GLN A 118 2.53 4.80 0.19
CA GLN A 118 2.93 4.81 -1.21
C GLN A 118 2.23 3.71 -1.99
N LEU A 119 1.94 4.00 -3.25
CA LEU A 119 1.30 3.11 -4.20
C LEU A 119 2.35 2.53 -5.15
N VAL A 120 2.35 1.21 -5.30
CA VAL A 120 3.25 0.51 -6.23
C VAL A 120 2.41 -0.38 -7.14
N LEU A 121 2.66 -0.31 -8.46
CA LEU A 121 2.04 -1.20 -9.42
C LEU A 121 2.93 -2.43 -9.59
N VAL A 122 2.34 -3.63 -9.52
CA VAL A 122 3.08 -4.89 -9.60
C VAL A 122 2.42 -5.84 -10.62
N PRO A 123 3.21 -6.67 -11.32
CA PRO A 123 2.67 -7.74 -12.13
C PRO A 123 2.15 -8.86 -11.22
N VAL A 124 1.06 -9.49 -11.64
CA VAL A 124 0.48 -10.64 -10.95
C VAL A 124 0.18 -11.74 -11.95
N VAL A 125 0.19 -12.97 -11.45
CA VAL A 125 -0.21 -14.16 -12.19
C VAL A 125 -1.37 -14.81 -11.46
N GLN A 126 -2.50 -14.96 -12.16
CA GLN A 126 -3.63 -15.69 -11.63
C GLN A 126 -3.39 -17.20 -11.80
N ALA A 127 -3.82 -17.98 -10.82
CA ALA A 127 -3.64 -19.42 -10.82
C ALA A 127 -4.99 -20.13 -10.78
N GLN A 128 -5.05 -21.29 -11.41
CA GLN A 128 -6.13 -22.24 -11.29
C GLN A 128 -5.60 -23.49 -10.58
N PHE A 129 -6.28 -23.96 -9.55
CA PHE A 129 -5.88 -25.19 -8.86
C PHE A 129 -6.07 -26.38 -9.77
N GLU A 130 -5.00 -27.15 -9.93
CA GLU A 130 -5.00 -28.49 -10.48
C GLU A 130 -4.85 -29.46 -9.31
N LEU A 131 -5.93 -30.18 -8.99
CA LEU A 131 -5.93 -31.08 -7.83
C LEU A 131 -5.14 -32.34 -8.17
N VAL A 132 -4.14 -32.62 -7.38
CA VAL A 132 -3.29 -33.81 -7.48
C VAL A 132 -3.25 -34.51 -6.13
N GLN A 133 -2.93 -35.82 -6.12
CA GLN A 133 -2.77 -36.57 -4.87
C GLN A 133 -1.34 -36.48 -4.35
N GLU A 134 -0.37 -36.33 -5.25
CA GLU A 134 1.04 -36.25 -4.94
C GLU A 134 1.73 -35.18 -5.77
N PHE A 135 2.76 -34.55 -5.22
CA PHE A 135 3.67 -33.68 -5.95
C PHE A 135 4.90 -34.42 -6.41
N ASP A 136 5.58 -33.88 -7.42
CA ASP A 136 6.92 -34.31 -7.76
C ASP A 136 7.86 -34.12 -6.58
N GLU A 137 8.76 -35.06 -6.35
CA GLU A 137 9.72 -35.00 -5.25
C GLU A 137 10.69 -33.84 -5.42
N THR A 138 10.98 -33.16 -4.30
CA THR A 138 12.02 -32.14 -4.23
C THR A 138 12.93 -32.41 -3.03
N GLN A 139 14.15 -31.88 -3.08
CA GLN A 139 15.09 -32.02 -1.97
C GLN A 139 14.54 -31.42 -0.65
N ARG A 140 13.75 -30.33 -0.75
CA ARG A 140 13.16 -29.68 0.41
C ARG A 140 11.95 -30.45 0.97
N GLY A 141 11.12 -31.03 0.08
CA GLY A 141 9.84 -31.65 0.47
C GLY A 141 8.96 -30.70 1.24
N ALA A 142 8.41 -31.14 2.37
CA ALA A 142 7.50 -30.35 3.22
C ALA A 142 8.22 -29.44 4.24
N GLY A 143 9.55 -29.33 4.18
CA GLY A 143 10.33 -28.50 5.10
C GLY A 143 9.97 -27.01 5.01
N GLY A 144 9.47 -26.46 6.12
CA GLY A 144 9.13 -25.05 6.28
C GLY A 144 9.91 -24.41 7.42
N PHE A 145 9.39 -23.38 8.01
CA PHE A 145 9.87 -22.63 9.18
C PHE A 145 11.25 -23.03 9.74
N GLY A 146 12.34 -22.41 9.20
CA GLY A 146 13.69 -22.71 9.65
C GLY A 146 14.35 -23.94 9.02
N HIS A 147 13.75 -24.53 7.98
CA HIS A 147 14.30 -25.69 7.28
C HIS A 147 15.76 -25.49 6.82
N SER A 148 16.08 -24.29 6.34
CA SER A 148 17.44 -23.93 5.92
C SER A 148 18.36 -23.52 7.07
N GLY A 149 17.87 -23.51 8.32
CA GLY A 149 18.62 -23.07 9.49
C GLY A 149 18.78 -21.55 9.58
N SER A 150 19.46 -21.10 10.64
CA SER A 150 19.75 -19.68 10.89
C SER A 150 21.21 -19.31 10.59
N HIS A 151 21.99 -20.20 10.00
CA HIS A 151 23.42 -19.98 9.69
C HIS A 151 23.72 -20.40 8.25
#